data_c34a40d0550634f326b6800b640bcf0c
#
_entry.id   c34a40d0550634f326b6800b640bcf0c
#
_cell.length_a   1.000
_cell.length_b   1.000
_cell.length_c   1.000
_cell.angle_alpha   90.00
_cell.angle_beta   90.00
_cell.angle_gamma   90.00
#
_symmetry.space_group_name_H-M   'P 1'
#
loop_
_entity.id
_entity.type
_entity.pdbx_description
1 polymer ?
#
loop_
_entity_poly.entity_id
_entity_poly.type
_entity_poly.pdbx_seq_one_letter_code
_entity_poly.pdbx_strand_id
1 'polypeptide(L)' 'VTATYIGLRDDSVANERKIAPVTLTNGGWVLGSPVETRNCQPGRGHQDFSTEFCY' A
#
# COMPACT_ATOMS: atom_id res chain seq x y z
N VAL A 1 5.72 0.65 -10.01
CA VAL A 1 4.53 -0.22 -10.07
C VAL A 1 3.66 0.04 -8.86
N THR A 2 2.38 0.23 -9.07
CA THR A 2 1.41 0.46 -8.00
C THR A 2 0.31 -0.59 -8.10
N ALA A 3 0.02 -1.26 -6.99
CA ALA A 3 -1.10 -2.17 -6.87
C ALA A 3 -1.99 -1.71 -5.72
N THR A 4 -3.29 -1.61 -5.99
CA THR A 4 -4.28 -1.17 -5.00
C THR A 4 -5.30 -2.28 -4.79
N TYR A 5 -5.51 -2.66 -3.55
CA TYR A 5 -6.49 -3.66 -3.13
C TYR A 5 -7.63 -2.95 -2.42
N ILE A 6 -8.85 -3.10 -2.94
CA ILE A 6 -10.04 -2.40 -2.45
C ILE A 6 -11.00 -3.40 -1.86
N GLY A 7 -11.67 -3.00 -0.77
CA GLY A 7 -12.69 -3.84 -0.14
C GLY A 7 -12.12 -5.04 0.58
N LEU A 8 -11.00 -4.87 1.28
CA LEU A 8 -10.41 -5.94 2.07
C LEU A 8 -11.37 -6.39 3.17
N ARG A 9 -11.43 -7.71 3.38
CA ARG A 9 -12.24 -8.30 4.46
C ARG A 9 -11.47 -8.27 5.77
N ASP A 10 -11.14 -7.05 6.21
CA ASP A 10 -10.40 -6.81 7.43
C ASP A 10 -11.20 -5.83 8.30
N ASP A 11 -11.28 -6.11 9.59
CA ASP A 11 -12.07 -5.28 10.51
C ASP A 11 -11.46 -3.89 10.72
N SER A 12 -10.18 -3.73 10.48
CA SER A 12 -9.44 -2.49 10.71
C SER A 12 -9.04 -1.79 9.41
N VAL A 13 -8.63 -2.53 8.40
CA VAL A 13 -8.12 -1.99 7.13
C VAL A 13 -9.19 -2.08 6.06
N ALA A 14 -9.52 -0.93 5.45
CA ALA A 14 -10.48 -0.89 4.36
C ALA A 14 -9.84 -1.21 3.01
N ASN A 15 -8.71 -0.57 2.72
CA ASN A 15 -8.00 -0.71 1.45
C ASN A 15 -6.50 -0.71 1.70
N GLU A 16 -5.76 -1.29 0.76
CA GLU A 16 -4.30 -1.37 0.84
C GLU A 16 -3.68 -1.00 -0.50
N ARG A 17 -2.54 -0.32 -0.47
CA ARG A 17 -1.81 0.05 -1.69
C ARG A 17 -0.34 -0.30 -1.52
N LYS A 18 0.21 -0.99 -2.52
CA LYS A 18 1.64 -1.29 -2.62
C LYS A 18 2.23 -0.51 -3.78
N ILE A 19 3.29 0.22 -3.52
CA ILE A 19 4.02 1.01 -4.51
C ILE A 19 5.46 0.54 -4.51
N ALA A 20 5.95 0.10 -5.68
CA ALA A 20 7.33 -0.31 -5.85
C ALA A 20 8.00 0.55 -6.92
N PRO A 21 9.15 1.19 -6.63
CA PRO A 21 9.89 1.90 -7.63
C PRO A 21 10.48 0.94 -8.67
N VAL A 22 10.50 1.36 -9.93
CA VAL A 22 11.10 0.59 -11.02
C VAL A 22 12.20 1.43 -11.62
N THR A 23 13.41 0.88 -11.68
CA THR A 23 14.59 1.58 -12.17
C THR A 23 15.18 0.83 -13.36
N LEU A 24 15.50 1.56 -14.43
CA LEU A 24 16.20 0.98 -15.57
C LEU A 24 17.70 0.96 -15.28
N THR A 25 18.31 -0.22 -15.42
CA THR A 25 19.74 -0.43 -15.25
C THR A 25 20.31 -1.09 -16.51
N ASN A 26 21.63 -1.27 -16.55
CA ASN A 26 22.28 -1.96 -17.67
C ASN A 26 21.84 -3.42 -17.83
N GLY A 27 21.34 -4.03 -16.77
CA GLY A 27 20.80 -5.40 -16.81
C GLY A 27 19.30 -5.48 -17.06
N GLY A 28 18.62 -4.36 -17.24
CA GLY A 28 17.18 -4.27 -17.44
C GLY A 28 16.46 -3.53 -16.33
N TRP A 29 15.15 -3.76 -16.22
CA TRP A 29 14.34 -3.13 -15.19
C TRP A 29 14.49 -3.85 -13.86
N VAL A 30 14.69 -3.06 -12.80
CA VAL A 30 14.82 -3.59 -11.44
C VAL A 30 13.73 -2.99 -10.56
N LEU A 31 13.01 -3.85 -9.86
CA LEU A 31 12.05 -3.43 -8.84
C LEU A 31 12.78 -3.10 -7.54
N GLY A 32 12.53 -1.90 -7.00
CA GLY A 32 13.01 -1.53 -5.67
C GLY A 32 12.13 -2.10 -4.57
N SER A 33 12.46 -1.76 -3.32
CA SER A 33 11.70 -2.19 -2.16
C SER A 33 10.29 -1.59 -2.18
N PRO A 34 9.22 -2.41 -2.09
CA PRO A 34 7.87 -1.89 -2.08
C PRO A 34 7.55 -1.16 -0.78
N VAL A 35 6.77 -0.09 -0.91
CA VAL A 35 6.18 0.62 0.22
C VAL A 35 4.70 0.23 0.29
N GLU A 36 4.28 -0.24 1.44
CA GLU A 36 2.90 -0.65 1.68
C GLU A 36 2.19 0.41 2.51
N THR A 37 1.10 0.94 1.96
CA THR A 37 0.24 1.91 2.65
C THR A 37 -1.17 1.36 2.74
N ARG A 38 -1.94 1.85 3.69
CA ARG A 38 -3.31 1.42 3.93
C ARG A 38 -4.16 2.58 4.43
N ASN A 39 -5.46 2.50 4.16
CA ASN A 39 -6.42 3.32 4.87
C ASN A 39 -7.32 2.43 5.71
N CYS A 40 -7.87 3.00 6.77
CA CYS A 40 -8.55 2.23 7.80
C CYS A 40 -10.07 2.25 7.59
N GLN A 41 -10.75 1.25 8.16
CA GLN A 41 -12.19 1.27 8.27
C GLN A 41 -12.63 2.48 9.10
N PRO A 42 -13.86 2.99 8.91
CA PRO A 42 -14.38 4.10 9.72
C PRO A 42 -14.23 3.81 11.22
N GLY A 43 -13.66 4.75 11.95
CA GLY A 43 -13.41 4.62 13.37
C GLY A 43 -12.20 3.75 13.76
N ARG A 44 -11.44 3.25 12.79
CA ARG A 44 -10.28 2.38 13.04
C ARG A 44 -8.95 3.06 12.77
N GLY A 45 -8.94 4.38 12.58
CA GLY A 45 -7.73 5.15 12.39
C GLY A 45 -7.84 6.14 11.24
N HIS A 46 -6.71 6.35 10.56
CA HIS A 46 -6.65 7.31 9.46
C HIS A 46 -7.46 6.86 8.25
N GLN A 47 -7.96 7.83 7.48
CA GLN A 47 -8.77 7.56 6.28
C GLN A 47 -7.99 7.76 4.98
N ASP A 48 -6.82 8.34 5.02
CA ASP A 48 -5.88 8.47 3.91
C ASP A 48 -4.94 7.26 3.85
N PHE A 49 -4.33 7.03 2.71
CA PHE A 49 -3.31 5.99 2.57
C PHE A 49 -2.05 6.40 3.33
N SER A 50 -1.68 5.61 4.32
CA SER A 50 -0.55 5.87 5.20
C SER A 50 0.14 4.57 5.56
N THR A 51 1.41 4.66 5.99
CA THR A 51 2.15 3.51 6.50
C THR A 51 1.77 3.16 7.95
N GLU A 52 1.02 4.02 8.62
CA GLU A 52 0.56 3.77 9.97
C GLU A 52 -0.43 2.60 10.02
N PHE A 53 -0.41 1.88 11.13
CA PHE A 53 -1.33 0.78 11.37
C PHE A 53 -2.72 1.28 11.75
N CYS A 54 -3.72 0.45 11.46
CA CYS A 54 -5.11 0.67 11.89
C CYS A 54 -5.35 -0.01 13.24
N TYR A 55 -6.39 0.42 13.91
CA TYR A 55 -6.77 -0.17 15.21
C TYR A 55 -7.52 -1.47 15.08
#